data_5403dde53d4f1c7f2cf826b5a0ea01c8
#
_entry.id   5403dde53d4f1c7f2cf826b5a0ea01c8
#
_cell.length_a   1.000
_cell.length_b   1.000
_cell.length_c   1.000
_cell.angle_alpha   90.00
_cell.angle_beta   90.00
_cell.angle_gamma   90.00
#
_symmetry.space_group_name_H-M   'P 1'
#
loop_
_entity.id
_entity.type
_entity.pdbx_description
1 polymer ?
#
loop_
_entity_poly.entity_id
_entity_poly.type
_entity_poly.pdbx_seq_one_letter_code
_entity_poly.pdbx_strand_id
1 'polypeptide(L)'
;MKRKFHLAAIFLLFAGAALASTDQRVYLLPKLQAGQIITYLIHFESVKKITTESNVAVPFAPDAAQIDAHNLLRIEILEVHPVNGKPVVHAKAQFFTLDSGMWAKKPGEEKPNWGKLLVDPSNKLIQFTISPDGFFEQVSGLDSLPPEQQQAWQEWAARFAAAWALPAQRAKTGDKWKSEQFEQSPSPIAELIWAFDSSYVRDEPCRPNVLSMTGDFSPAAAPADNCAVLLTDAKLTQKSSPKDTTPEDFKLRELKTMGTAKGTNEIITYISLTTGLVVRATEEASQQMDVVVAKADGSNGIRYKLDAKSRSEILLISDTPLAHP
;
A
#
# COMPACT_ATOMS: atom_id res chain seq x y z
N MET A 1 -4.78 83.79 -18.00
CA MET A 1 -5.32 82.47 -18.46
C MET A 1 -4.65 81.31 -17.74
N LYS A 2 -5.31 80.73 -16.74
CA LYS A 2 -4.80 79.63 -15.97
C LYS A 2 -5.69 78.39 -16.26
N ARG A 3 -5.14 77.42 -17.03
CA ARG A 3 -5.81 76.14 -17.28
C ARG A 3 -5.59 75.19 -16.11
N LYS A 4 -6.65 74.74 -15.42
CA LYS A 4 -6.64 73.71 -14.41
C LYS A 4 -6.73 72.36 -15.10
N PHE A 5 -5.73 71.53 -14.93
CA PHE A 5 -5.78 70.12 -15.29
C PHE A 5 -6.48 69.34 -14.15
N HIS A 6 -7.57 68.68 -14.44
CA HIS A 6 -8.20 67.70 -13.55
C HIS A 6 -7.60 66.32 -13.84
N LEU A 7 -6.84 65.80 -12.90
CA LEU A 7 -6.36 64.41 -12.90
C LEU A 7 -7.52 63.56 -12.39
N ALA A 8 -8.15 62.76 -13.26
CA ALA A 8 -9.10 61.73 -12.89
C ALA A 8 -8.34 60.48 -12.49
N ALA A 9 -8.34 60.15 -11.19
CA ALA A 9 -7.80 58.89 -10.65
C ALA A 9 -8.79 57.78 -10.93
N ILE A 10 -8.45 56.90 -11.86
CA ILE A 10 -9.19 55.64 -12.09
C ILE A 10 -8.75 54.63 -11.04
N PHE A 11 -9.59 54.40 -10.03
CA PHE A 11 -9.42 53.26 -9.10
C PHE A 11 -9.87 51.99 -9.82
N LEU A 12 -8.93 51.19 -10.28
CA LEU A 12 -9.15 49.84 -10.72
C LEU A 12 -9.42 48.97 -9.48
N LEU A 13 -10.67 48.69 -9.19
CA LEU A 13 -11.13 47.68 -8.28
C LEU A 13 -10.74 46.28 -8.86
N PHE A 14 -9.62 45.76 -8.44
CA PHE A 14 -9.35 44.33 -8.56
C PHE A 14 -10.29 43.60 -7.60
N ALA A 15 -11.45 43.20 -8.11
CA ALA A 15 -12.29 42.18 -7.48
C ALA A 15 -11.49 40.86 -7.53
N GLY A 16 -10.69 40.61 -6.48
CA GLY A 16 -10.12 39.30 -6.22
C GLY A 16 -11.29 38.33 -6.07
N ALA A 17 -11.51 37.52 -7.10
CA ALA A 17 -12.34 36.32 -6.95
C ALA A 17 -11.64 35.45 -5.89
N ALA A 18 -12.02 35.63 -4.63
CA ALA A 18 -11.75 34.63 -3.61
C ALA A 18 -12.43 33.36 -4.11
N LEU A 19 -11.63 32.42 -4.61
CA LEU A 19 -12.06 31.05 -4.83
C LEU A 19 -12.56 30.59 -3.46
N ALA A 20 -13.86 30.65 -3.25
CA ALA A 20 -14.51 30.10 -2.09
C ALA A 20 -14.18 28.60 -2.15
N SER A 21 -13.17 28.20 -1.39
CA SER A 21 -12.97 26.81 -1.01
C SER A 21 -14.32 26.35 -0.46
N THR A 22 -15.04 25.54 -1.23
CA THR A 22 -16.29 24.98 -0.78
C THR A 22 -15.94 24.12 0.43
N ASP A 23 -16.35 24.54 1.62
CA ASP A 23 -16.19 23.81 2.91
C ASP A 23 -17.01 22.51 2.91
N GLN A 24 -17.13 21.91 1.74
CA GLN A 24 -17.94 20.72 1.50
C GLN A 24 -17.14 19.47 1.83
N ARG A 25 -17.53 18.83 2.91
CA ARG A 25 -16.99 17.52 3.29
C ARG A 25 -17.45 16.45 2.32
N VAL A 26 -16.52 15.65 1.83
CA VAL A 26 -16.78 14.58 0.87
C VAL A 26 -16.51 13.21 1.47
N TYR A 27 -17.20 12.19 0.98
CA TYR A 27 -16.83 10.80 1.25
C TYR A 27 -15.74 10.37 0.28
N LEU A 28 -14.65 9.84 0.83
CA LEU A 28 -13.53 9.32 0.05
C LEU A 28 -13.62 7.79 -0.16
N LEU A 29 -14.70 7.16 0.33
CA LEU A 29 -14.90 5.72 0.17
C LEU A 29 -15.30 5.38 -1.28
N PRO A 30 -14.83 4.25 -1.83
CA PRO A 30 -15.16 3.79 -3.17
C PRO A 30 -16.67 3.56 -3.31
N LYS A 31 -17.23 4.06 -4.40
CA LYS A 31 -18.64 3.83 -4.79
C LYS A 31 -18.72 2.58 -5.66
N LEU A 32 -18.51 1.43 -5.04
CA LEU A 32 -18.44 0.14 -5.74
C LEU A 32 -19.83 -0.36 -6.10
N GLN A 33 -19.95 -1.05 -7.24
CA GLN A 33 -21.18 -1.64 -7.76
C GLN A 33 -20.95 -3.11 -8.11
N ALA A 34 -21.93 -3.96 -7.87
CA ALA A 34 -21.87 -5.35 -8.29
C ALA A 34 -21.65 -5.46 -9.81
N GLY A 35 -20.75 -6.34 -10.21
CA GLY A 35 -20.33 -6.52 -11.60
C GLY A 35 -19.27 -5.54 -12.10
N GLN A 36 -18.90 -4.52 -11.34
CA GLN A 36 -17.82 -3.60 -11.69
C GLN A 36 -16.48 -4.34 -11.74
N ILE A 37 -15.68 -4.02 -12.75
CA ILE A 37 -14.31 -4.54 -12.92
C ILE A 37 -13.34 -3.37 -12.85
N ILE A 38 -12.41 -3.44 -11.90
CA ILE A 38 -11.38 -2.44 -11.66
C ILE A 38 -10.04 -3.08 -11.97
N THR A 39 -9.22 -2.41 -12.75
CA THR A 39 -7.87 -2.89 -13.08
C THR A 39 -6.83 -1.87 -12.67
N TYR A 40 -5.87 -2.33 -11.88
CA TYR A 40 -4.70 -1.55 -11.47
C TYR A 40 -3.43 -2.11 -12.09
N LEU A 41 -2.52 -1.21 -12.46
CA LEU A 41 -1.11 -1.54 -12.63
C LEU A 41 -0.43 -1.32 -11.28
N ILE A 42 0.39 -2.28 -10.88
CA ILE A 42 1.18 -2.22 -9.66
C ILE A 42 2.65 -2.43 -10.04
N HIS A 43 3.47 -1.45 -9.74
CA HIS A 43 4.92 -1.57 -9.78
C HIS A 43 5.45 -1.65 -8.34
N PHE A 44 6.25 -2.64 -8.05
CA PHE A 44 6.82 -2.88 -6.73
C PHE A 44 8.31 -3.15 -6.81
N GLU A 45 9.09 -2.33 -6.12
CA GLU A 45 10.52 -2.53 -5.93
C GLU A 45 10.82 -2.75 -4.46
N SER A 46 11.73 -3.68 -4.15
CA SER A 46 12.20 -3.89 -2.77
C SER A 46 13.66 -4.31 -2.77
N VAL A 47 14.43 -3.71 -1.88
CA VAL A 47 15.81 -4.10 -1.60
C VAL A 47 15.92 -4.45 -0.13
N LYS A 48 16.36 -5.67 0.15
CA LYS A 48 16.56 -6.18 1.51
C LYS A 48 18.03 -6.54 1.69
N LYS A 49 18.65 -6.07 2.76
CA LYS A 49 19.98 -6.49 3.22
C LYS A 49 19.83 -7.23 4.53
N ILE A 50 20.36 -8.45 4.59
CA ILE A 50 20.26 -9.31 5.76
C ILE A 50 21.68 -9.64 6.22
N THR A 51 21.96 -9.38 7.49
CA THR A 51 23.21 -9.77 8.13
C THR A 51 22.90 -10.77 9.22
N THR A 52 23.59 -11.92 9.19
CA THR A 52 23.40 -12.98 10.16
C THR A 52 24.67 -13.13 11.00
N GLU A 53 24.54 -13.06 12.30
CA GLU A 53 25.62 -13.31 13.27
C GLU A 53 25.27 -14.60 14.04
N SER A 54 26.08 -15.65 13.91
CA SER A 54 25.83 -16.93 14.56
C SER A 54 27.14 -17.66 14.83
N ASN A 55 27.17 -18.36 15.95
CA ASN A 55 28.25 -19.31 16.26
C ASN A 55 28.06 -20.70 15.58
N VAL A 56 26.94 -20.88 14.88
CA VAL A 56 26.57 -22.09 14.16
C VAL A 56 26.47 -21.76 12.69
N ALA A 57 26.95 -22.65 11.81
CA ALA A 57 26.78 -22.47 10.38
C ALA A 57 25.29 -22.34 10.03
N VAL A 58 24.88 -21.18 9.50
CA VAL A 58 23.52 -20.93 9.06
C VAL A 58 23.45 -21.24 7.57
N PRO A 59 22.74 -22.29 7.16
CA PRO A 59 22.60 -22.57 5.74
C PRO A 59 21.68 -21.53 5.11
N PHE A 60 22.19 -20.87 4.05
CA PHE A 60 21.39 -20.19 3.02
C PHE A 60 20.61 -18.90 3.35
N ALA A 61 21.01 -18.08 4.31
CA ALA A 61 20.50 -16.72 4.36
C ALA A 61 21.17 -15.86 3.27
N PRO A 62 20.46 -15.27 2.31
CA PRO A 62 21.06 -14.34 1.36
C PRO A 62 21.48 -13.06 2.07
N ASP A 63 22.69 -12.54 1.76
CA ASP A 63 23.15 -11.25 2.30
C ASP A 63 22.32 -10.07 1.79
N ALA A 64 21.76 -10.20 0.59
CA ALA A 64 20.90 -9.20 0.00
C ALA A 64 19.91 -9.84 -0.98
N ALA A 65 18.73 -9.26 -1.07
CA ALA A 65 17.71 -9.62 -2.04
C ALA A 65 17.11 -8.36 -2.65
N GLN A 66 16.81 -8.39 -3.94
CA GLN A 66 16.07 -7.36 -4.63
C GLN A 66 14.91 -7.98 -5.38
N ILE A 67 13.79 -7.29 -5.39
CA ILE A 67 12.60 -7.65 -6.15
C ILE A 67 12.24 -6.42 -6.99
N ASP A 68 11.91 -6.67 -8.24
CA ASP A 68 11.31 -5.69 -9.15
C ASP A 68 10.17 -6.40 -9.87
N ALA A 69 8.96 -5.89 -9.76
CA ALA A 69 7.78 -6.58 -10.28
C ALA A 69 6.73 -5.59 -10.80
N HIS A 70 6.28 -5.85 -12.02
CA HIS A 70 5.16 -5.17 -12.66
C HIS A 70 3.99 -6.14 -12.82
N ASN A 71 2.86 -5.78 -12.22
CA ASN A 71 1.69 -6.64 -12.20
C ASN A 71 0.43 -5.88 -12.58
N LEU A 72 -0.49 -6.54 -13.27
CA LEU A 72 -1.87 -6.09 -13.35
C LEU A 72 -2.69 -6.80 -12.28
N LEU A 73 -3.46 -6.03 -11.53
CA LEU A 73 -4.44 -6.52 -10.59
C LEU A 73 -5.82 -6.23 -11.13
N ARG A 74 -6.58 -7.27 -11.42
CA ARG A 74 -8.00 -7.17 -11.78
C ARG A 74 -8.86 -7.54 -10.59
N ILE A 75 -9.70 -6.61 -10.15
CA ILE A 75 -10.69 -6.79 -9.08
C ILE A 75 -12.06 -6.79 -9.73
N GLU A 76 -12.87 -7.81 -9.45
CA GLU A 76 -14.27 -7.89 -9.84
C GLU A 76 -15.15 -7.85 -8.59
N ILE A 77 -16.04 -6.87 -8.55
CA ILE A 77 -16.99 -6.70 -7.46
C ILE A 77 -18.13 -7.70 -7.68
N LEU A 78 -18.27 -8.66 -6.79
CA LEU A 78 -19.30 -9.70 -6.88
C LEU A 78 -20.62 -9.19 -6.33
N GLU A 79 -20.59 -8.63 -5.13
CA GLU A 79 -21.76 -8.20 -4.39
C GLU A 79 -21.46 -6.99 -3.51
N VAL A 80 -22.48 -6.16 -3.30
CA VAL A 80 -22.43 -5.04 -2.36
C VAL A 80 -23.64 -5.12 -1.44
N HIS A 81 -23.40 -5.34 -0.16
CA HIS A 81 -24.45 -5.47 0.85
C HIS A 81 -24.33 -4.36 1.91
N PRO A 82 -25.44 -3.74 2.30
CA PRO A 82 -25.42 -2.81 3.42
C PRO A 82 -25.43 -3.59 4.75
N VAL A 83 -24.41 -3.35 5.57
CA VAL A 83 -24.35 -3.82 6.97
C VAL A 83 -24.37 -2.60 7.87
N ASN A 84 -25.39 -2.46 8.71
CA ASN A 84 -25.58 -1.28 9.56
C ASN A 84 -25.56 0.05 8.79
N GLY A 85 -26.08 0.05 7.55
CA GLY A 85 -26.13 1.24 6.69
C GLY A 85 -24.82 1.60 6.00
N LYS A 86 -23.77 0.80 6.16
CA LYS A 86 -22.49 0.94 5.48
C LYS A 86 -22.27 -0.18 4.47
N PRO A 87 -21.65 0.07 3.31
CA PRO A 87 -21.43 -0.97 2.30
C PRO A 87 -20.35 -1.94 2.76
N VAL A 88 -20.64 -3.22 2.66
CA VAL A 88 -19.67 -4.33 2.72
C VAL A 88 -19.63 -4.94 1.33
N VAL A 89 -18.44 -5.11 0.78
CA VAL A 89 -18.25 -5.50 -0.62
C VAL A 89 -17.55 -6.85 -0.68
N HIS A 90 -18.17 -7.82 -1.35
CA HIS A 90 -17.53 -9.07 -1.71
C HIS A 90 -16.89 -8.93 -3.09
N ALA A 91 -15.62 -9.24 -3.19
CA ALA A 91 -14.86 -9.13 -4.41
C ALA A 91 -13.97 -10.34 -4.65
N LYS A 92 -13.60 -10.53 -5.89
CA LYS A 92 -12.51 -11.45 -6.27
C LYS A 92 -11.42 -10.69 -6.99
N ALA A 93 -10.18 -11.11 -6.84
CA ALA A 93 -9.05 -10.51 -7.50
C ALA A 93 -8.18 -11.56 -8.19
N GLN A 94 -7.54 -11.15 -9.26
CA GLN A 94 -6.60 -11.94 -10.01
C GLN A 94 -5.39 -11.08 -10.39
N PHE A 95 -4.21 -11.62 -10.19
CA PHE A 95 -2.95 -11.02 -10.61
C PHE A 95 -2.50 -11.56 -11.97
N PHE A 96 -1.93 -10.67 -12.76
CA PHE A 96 -1.23 -11.01 -13.99
C PHE A 96 0.15 -10.37 -13.93
N THR A 97 1.19 -11.18 -13.83
CA THR A 97 2.56 -10.69 -13.86
C THR A 97 2.92 -10.30 -15.27
N LEU A 98 3.28 -9.04 -15.49
CA LEU A 98 3.73 -8.52 -16.77
C LEU A 98 5.23 -8.75 -16.93
N ASP A 99 5.98 -8.33 -15.93
CA ASP A 99 7.41 -8.51 -15.84
C ASP A 99 7.82 -8.58 -14.38
N SER A 100 8.77 -9.43 -14.05
CA SER A 100 9.28 -9.53 -12.70
C SER A 100 10.66 -10.14 -12.65
N GLY A 101 11.49 -9.60 -11.80
CA GLY A 101 12.82 -10.09 -11.53
C GLY A 101 13.06 -10.17 -10.02
N MET A 102 13.72 -11.20 -9.59
CA MET A 102 14.27 -11.31 -8.24
C MET A 102 15.72 -11.71 -8.33
N TRP A 103 16.57 -11.04 -7.60
CA TRP A 103 17.91 -11.53 -7.38
C TRP A 103 18.21 -11.63 -5.89
N ALA A 104 19.01 -12.61 -5.56
CA ALA A 104 19.56 -12.79 -4.23
C ALA A 104 21.06 -12.99 -4.33
N LYS A 105 21.80 -12.33 -3.46
CA LYS A 105 23.25 -12.50 -3.32
C LYS A 105 23.50 -13.41 -2.13
N LYS A 106 24.12 -14.57 -2.39
CA LYS A 106 24.59 -15.44 -1.32
C LYS A 106 25.93 -14.98 -0.78
N PRO A 107 26.27 -15.31 0.46
CA PRO A 107 27.60 -15.08 1.01
C PRO A 107 28.70 -15.63 0.08
N GLY A 108 29.66 -14.78 -0.29
CA GLY A 108 30.78 -15.18 -1.15
C GLY A 108 30.54 -15.15 -2.66
N GLU A 109 29.33 -14.82 -3.14
CA GLU A 109 29.07 -14.59 -4.56
C GLU A 109 29.45 -13.17 -4.97
N GLU A 110 30.20 -13.02 -6.06
CA GLU A 110 30.57 -11.68 -6.60
C GLU A 110 29.44 -11.03 -7.38
N LYS A 111 28.58 -11.80 -8.02
CA LYS A 111 27.48 -11.32 -8.87
C LYS A 111 26.14 -11.83 -8.38
N PRO A 112 25.11 -10.96 -8.34
CA PRO A 112 23.75 -11.37 -8.07
C PRO A 112 23.24 -12.27 -9.20
N ASN A 113 22.53 -13.33 -8.84
CA ASN A 113 21.87 -14.21 -9.81
C ASN A 113 20.43 -13.72 -10.02
N TRP A 114 20.14 -13.16 -11.19
CA TRP A 114 18.77 -12.80 -11.57
C TRP A 114 17.98 -14.07 -11.86
N GLY A 115 16.93 -14.30 -11.11
CA GLY A 115 15.97 -15.37 -11.31
C GLY A 115 14.57 -14.83 -11.52
N LYS A 116 13.70 -15.67 -12.07
CA LYS A 116 12.26 -15.41 -12.00
C LYS A 116 11.85 -15.37 -10.52
N LEU A 117 10.85 -14.55 -10.20
CA LEU A 117 10.24 -14.60 -8.87
C LEU A 117 9.95 -16.06 -8.52
N LEU A 118 10.46 -16.53 -7.38
CA LEU A 118 10.20 -17.88 -6.89
C LEU A 118 8.69 -18.10 -6.66
N VAL A 119 7.97 -17.01 -6.47
CA VAL A 119 6.54 -16.98 -6.24
C VAL A 119 5.91 -16.15 -7.34
N ASP A 120 5.28 -16.82 -8.29
CA ASP A 120 4.46 -16.17 -9.31
C ASP A 120 2.99 -16.22 -8.85
N PRO A 121 2.39 -15.09 -8.40
CA PRO A 121 1.00 -15.05 -8.01
C PRO A 121 0.04 -15.06 -9.20
N SER A 122 0.56 -15.10 -10.44
CA SER A 122 -0.25 -15.06 -11.66
C SER A 122 -1.30 -16.16 -11.69
N ASN A 123 -2.45 -15.81 -12.23
CA ASN A 123 -3.57 -16.71 -12.48
C ASN A 123 -4.22 -17.35 -11.24
N LYS A 124 -3.87 -16.90 -10.02
CA LYS A 124 -4.60 -17.32 -8.82
C LYS A 124 -5.76 -16.37 -8.58
N LEU A 125 -6.90 -16.97 -8.25
CA LEU A 125 -8.11 -16.25 -7.90
C LEU A 125 -8.23 -16.22 -6.38
N ILE A 126 -8.25 -15.04 -5.81
CA ILE A 126 -8.57 -14.84 -4.39
C ILE A 126 -9.92 -14.17 -4.26
N GLN A 127 -10.61 -14.44 -3.17
CA GLN A 127 -11.83 -13.74 -2.79
C GLN A 127 -11.61 -13.06 -1.44
N PHE A 128 -12.20 -11.91 -1.26
CA PHE A 128 -12.09 -11.14 -0.05
C PHE A 128 -13.30 -10.23 0.14
N THR A 129 -13.44 -9.75 1.35
CA THR A 129 -14.41 -8.74 1.72
C THR A 129 -13.70 -7.41 1.93
N ILE A 130 -14.25 -6.33 1.36
CA ILE A 130 -13.83 -4.97 1.68
C ILE A 130 -14.78 -4.45 2.75
N SER A 131 -14.25 -4.17 3.94
CA SER A 131 -15.02 -3.61 5.04
C SER A 131 -15.42 -2.16 4.77
N PRO A 132 -16.39 -1.59 5.49
CA PRO A 132 -16.78 -0.19 5.36
C PRO A 132 -15.66 0.81 5.56
N ASP A 133 -14.62 0.41 6.23
CA ASP A 133 -13.44 1.24 6.52
C ASP A 133 -12.30 1.01 5.50
N GLY A 134 -12.56 0.21 4.43
CA GLY A 134 -11.63 -0.01 3.33
C GLY A 134 -10.62 -1.15 3.55
N PHE A 135 -10.72 -1.89 4.65
CA PHE A 135 -9.81 -3.01 4.92
C PHE A 135 -10.26 -4.29 4.18
N PHE A 136 -9.27 -5.09 3.81
CA PHE A 136 -9.51 -6.41 3.27
C PHE A 136 -9.64 -7.43 4.39
N GLU A 137 -10.76 -8.13 4.39
CA GLU A 137 -11.09 -9.13 5.40
C GLU A 137 -11.52 -10.43 4.72
N GLN A 138 -11.53 -11.53 5.49
CA GLN A 138 -12.04 -12.83 5.03
C GLN A 138 -11.39 -13.31 3.72
N VAL A 139 -10.09 -13.10 3.59
CA VAL A 139 -9.35 -13.52 2.39
C VAL A 139 -9.38 -15.05 2.27
N SER A 140 -9.86 -15.55 1.15
CA SER A 140 -9.98 -16.98 0.83
C SER A 140 -9.32 -17.33 -0.51
N GLY A 141 -9.12 -18.62 -0.77
CA GLY A 141 -8.43 -19.10 -1.97
C GLY A 141 -6.91 -19.22 -1.80
N LEU A 142 -6.39 -18.83 -0.64
CA LEU A 142 -4.96 -18.95 -0.31
C LEU A 142 -4.57 -20.36 0.13
N ASP A 143 -5.49 -21.15 0.71
CA ASP A 143 -5.20 -22.47 1.29
C ASP A 143 -4.65 -23.47 0.25
N SER A 144 -4.97 -23.28 -1.01
CA SER A 144 -4.46 -24.08 -2.12
C SER A 144 -3.06 -23.67 -2.59
N LEU A 145 -2.49 -22.61 -2.03
CA LEU A 145 -1.18 -22.09 -2.42
C LEU A 145 -0.07 -22.62 -1.51
N PRO A 146 1.16 -22.77 -2.01
CA PRO A 146 2.33 -22.99 -1.16
C PRO A 146 2.48 -21.88 -0.09
N PRO A 147 3.05 -22.16 1.08
CA PRO A 147 3.17 -21.20 2.18
C PRO A 147 3.83 -19.87 1.76
N GLU A 148 4.85 -19.91 0.91
CA GLU A 148 5.54 -18.72 0.42
C GLU A 148 4.62 -17.85 -0.44
N GLN A 149 3.71 -18.47 -1.20
CA GLN A 149 2.71 -17.74 -1.99
C GLN A 149 1.61 -17.15 -1.11
N GLN A 150 1.17 -17.88 -0.11
CA GLN A 150 0.21 -17.34 0.86
C GLN A 150 0.78 -16.09 1.53
N GLN A 151 2.03 -16.15 1.97
CA GLN A 151 2.72 -15.02 2.58
C GLN A 151 2.81 -13.82 1.62
N ALA A 152 3.21 -14.04 0.37
CA ALA A 152 3.32 -12.99 -0.64
C ALA A 152 1.95 -12.29 -0.87
N TRP A 153 0.86 -13.05 -0.91
CA TRP A 153 -0.48 -12.51 -1.04
C TRP A 153 -0.92 -11.73 0.20
N GLN A 154 -0.61 -12.21 1.40
CA GLN A 154 -0.92 -11.50 2.65
C GLN A 154 -0.16 -10.17 2.73
N GLU A 155 1.12 -10.17 2.42
CA GLU A 155 1.94 -8.95 2.36
C GLU A 155 1.39 -7.96 1.33
N TRP A 156 0.99 -8.46 0.17
CA TRP A 156 0.39 -7.64 -0.86
C TRP A 156 -0.95 -7.05 -0.41
N ALA A 157 -1.87 -7.86 0.12
CA ALA A 157 -3.18 -7.41 0.58
C ALA A 157 -3.05 -6.34 1.66
N ALA A 158 -2.10 -6.50 2.59
CA ALA A 158 -1.84 -5.52 3.63
C ALA A 158 -1.38 -4.17 3.05
N ARG A 159 -0.49 -4.18 2.07
CA ARG A 159 0.01 -2.96 1.40
C ARG A 159 -1.07 -2.28 0.58
N PHE A 160 -1.80 -3.07 -0.21
CA PHE A 160 -2.89 -2.54 -1.01
C PHE A 160 -3.99 -1.94 -0.13
N ALA A 161 -4.33 -2.61 0.98
CA ALA A 161 -5.31 -2.11 1.95
C ALA A 161 -4.86 -0.81 2.61
N ALA A 162 -3.56 -0.62 2.86
CA ALA A 162 -3.04 0.63 3.41
C ALA A 162 -3.29 1.82 2.48
N ALA A 163 -3.19 1.64 1.16
CA ALA A 163 -3.54 2.66 0.17
C ALA A 163 -5.06 2.99 0.16
N TRP A 164 -5.89 2.08 0.70
CA TRP A 164 -7.35 2.23 0.80
C TRP A 164 -7.83 2.54 2.22
N ALA A 165 -6.93 2.65 3.19
CA ALA A 165 -7.24 3.01 4.58
C ALA A 165 -7.70 4.48 4.66
N LEU A 166 -8.95 4.71 4.29
CA LEU A 166 -9.57 6.03 4.14
C LEU A 166 -10.31 6.42 5.42
N PRO A 167 -10.58 7.72 5.65
CA PRO A 167 -11.32 8.13 6.83
C PRO A 167 -12.75 7.58 6.75
N ALA A 168 -13.22 6.95 7.83
CA ALA A 168 -14.59 6.43 7.93
C ALA A 168 -15.65 7.54 7.87
N GLN A 169 -15.26 8.79 8.04
CA GLN A 169 -16.12 9.97 8.02
C GLN A 169 -15.84 10.84 6.80
N ARG A 170 -16.78 11.72 6.50
CA ARG A 170 -16.57 12.76 5.49
C ARG A 170 -15.39 13.63 5.85
N ALA A 171 -14.51 13.86 4.89
CA ALA A 171 -13.31 14.67 5.03
C ALA A 171 -13.34 15.88 4.09
N LYS A 172 -12.57 16.92 4.44
CA LYS A 172 -12.30 18.08 3.60
C LYS A 172 -10.81 18.41 3.64
N THR A 173 -10.36 19.22 2.72
CA THR A 173 -8.99 19.74 2.71
C THR A 173 -8.61 20.31 4.08
N GLY A 174 -7.46 19.91 4.58
CA GLY A 174 -6.94 20.29 5.90
C GLY A 174 -7.32 19.32 7.03
N ASP A 175 -8.28 18.43 6.85
CA ASP A 175 -8.62 17.41 7.86
C ASP A 175 -7.47 16.41 8.03
N LYS A 176 -7.31 15.92 9.27
CA LYS A 176 -6.31 14.92 9.65
C LYS A 176 -6.97 13.81 10.46
N TRP A 177 -6.46 12.60 10.29
CA TRP A 177 -6.92 11.44 11.08
C TRP A 177 -5.78 10.49 11.35
N LYS A 178 -5.95 9.64 12.36
CA LYS A 178 -5.00 8.60 12.75
C LYS A 178 -5.68 7.25 12.67
N SER A 179 -4.90 6.24 12.30
CA SER A 179 -5.31 4.86 12.35
C SER A 179 -4.14 3.98 12.76
N GLU A 180 -4.44 2.77 13.23
CA GLU A 180 -3.44 1.76 13.56
C GLU A 180 -3.81 0.45 12.86
N GLN A 181 -2.80 -0.27 12.39
CA GLN A 181 -2.96 -1.59 11.79
C GLN A 181 -1.84 -2.52 12.27
N PHE A 182 -2.19 -3.73 12.65
CA PHE A 182 -1.18 -4.74 12.96
C PHE A 182 -0.38 -5.09 11.71
N GLU A 183 0.93 -5.33 11.89
CA GLU A 183 1.77 -5.89 10.84
C GLU A 183 1.25 -7.27 10.45
N GLN A 184 0.89 -7.43 9.18
CA GLN A 184 0.31 -8.67 8.67
C GLN A 184 1.36 -9.66 8.19
N SER A 185 2.57 -9.17 7.90
CA SER A 185 3.66 -10.04 7.46
C SER A 185 4.20 -10.86 8.62
N PRO A 186 4.46 -12.16 8.42
CA PRO A 186 5.12 -12.98 9.42
C PRO A 186 6.43 -12.33 9.88
N SER A 187 6.56 -12.13 11.17
CA SER A 187 7.69 -11.45 11.79
C SER A 187 8.18 -12.23 13.00
N PRO A 188 9.49 -12.32 13.25
CA PRO A 188 10.02 -12.87 14.50
C PRO A 188 9.79 -11.94 15.70
N ILE A 189 9.15 -10.80 15.51
CA ILE A 189 8.81 -9.84 16.55
C ILE A 189 7.28 -9.72 16.61
N ALA A 190 6.71 -10.06 17.75
CA ALA A 190 5.28 -9.95 18.01
C ALA A 190 4.86 -8.49 18.24
N GLU A 191 3.57 -8.24 18.05
CA GLU A 191 2.91 -6.96 18.37
C GLU A 191 3.53 -5.75 17.66
N LEU A 192 3.87 -5.92 16.39
CA LEU A 192 4.24 -4.81 15.51
C LEU A 192 2.98 -4.13 14.98
N ILE A 193 2.96 -2.80 15.06
CA ILE A 193 1.82 -1.97 14.67
C ILE A 193 2.31 -0.81 13.81
N TRP A 194 1.70 -0.64 12.66
CA TRP A 194 1.81 0.57 11.87
C TRP A 194 0.83 1.61 12.40
N ALA A 195 1.37 2.73 12.85
CA ALA A 195 0.60 3.92 13.25
C ALA A 195 0.63 4.92 12.10
N PHE A 196 -0.52 5.20 11.51
CA PHE A 196 -0.70 6.09 10.37
C PHE A 196 -1.21 7.46 10.84
N ASP A 197 -0.62 8.52 10.30
CA ASP A 197 -1.04 9.91 10.46
C ASP A 197 -1.33 10.47 9.06
N SER A 198 -2.61 10.57 8.72
CA SER A 198 -3.07 10.92 7.39
C SER A 198 -3.64 12.32 7.35
N SER A 199 -3.47 13.01 6.24
CA SER A 199 -4.01 14.34 5.98
C SER A 199 -4.56 14.48 4.58
N TYR A 200 -5.70 15.16 4.45
CA TYR A 200 -6.24 15.60 3.18
C TYR A 200 -5.59 16.94 2.80
N VAL A 201 -4.66 16.92 1.86
CA VAL A 201 -3.79 18.07 1.58
C VAL A 201 -4.46 19.08 0.66
N ARG A 202 -5.06 18.62 -0.45
CA ARG A 202 -5.67 19.46 -1.49
C ARG A 202 -6.50 18.64 -2.47
N ASP A 203 -7.26 19.35 -3.28
CA ASP A 203 -7.84 18.80 -4.51
C ASP A 203 -6.95 19.15 -5.68
N GLU A 204 -6.81 18.23 -6.64
CA GLU A 204 -6.17 18.54 -7.91
C GLU A 204 -6.76 17.71 -9.06
N PRO A 205 -6.70 18.21 -10.30
CA PRO A 205 -7.12 17.44 -11.45
C PRO A 205 -6.32 16.14 -11.59
N CYS A 206 -7.02 15.02 -11.79
CA CYS A 206 -6.43 13.72 -12.01
C CYS A 206 -7.07 13.00 -13.19
N ARG A 207 -6.39 11.97 -13.70
CA ARG A 207 -6.89 11.11 -14.77
C ARG A 207 -6.41 9.69 -14.53
N PRO A 208 -7.25 8.68 -14.79
CA PRO A 208 -6.78 7.30 -14.92
C PRO A 208 -5.72 7.21 -16.02
N ASN A 209 -4.85 6.24 -15.92
CA ASN A 209 -3.90 5.94 -16.98
C ASN A 209 -4.49 4.92 -17.95
N VAL A 210 -4.04 4.93 -19.19
CA VAL A 210 -4.40 3.96 -20.21
C VAL A 210 -3.14 3.23 -20.64
N LEU A 211 -3.22 1.91 -20.68
CA LEU A 211 -2.18 1.10 -21.29
C LEU A 211 -2.30 1.22 -22.80
N SER A 212 -1.28 1.74 -23.46
CA SER A 212 -1.23 1.79 -24.93
C SER A 212 -0.95 0.40 -25.51
N MET A 213 -1.26 0.20 -26.79
CA MET A 213 -0.91 -1.03 -27.49
C MET A 213 0.61 -1.27 -27.58
N THR A 214 1.42 -0.24 -27.36
CA THR A 214 2.90 -0.31 -27.32
C THR A 214 3.43 -0.63 -25.93
N GLY A 215 2.56 -0.79 -24.92
CA GLY A 215 2.95 -1.04 -23.54
C GLY A 215 3.24 0.21 -22.72
N ASP A 216 3.14 1.40 -23.32
CA ASP A 216 3.36 2.66 -22.61
C ASP A 216 2.10 3.10 -21.86
N PHE A 217 2.28 3.72 -20.71
CA PHE A 217 1.20 4.30 -19.94
C PHE A 217 1.08 5.79 -20.24
N SER A 218 -0.12 6.21 -20.58
CA SER A 218 -0.43 7.61 -20.83
C SER A 218 -1.73 8.02 -20.12
N PRO A 219 -1.90 9.29 -19.78
CA PRO A 219 -3.17 9.75 -19.25
C PRO A 219 -4.32 9.47 -20.20
N ALA A 220 -5.44 8.98 -19.69
CA ALA A 220 -6.64 8.73 -20.49
C ALA A 220 -7.09 10.02 -21.20
N ALA A 221 -7.62 9.88 -22.42
CA ALA A 221 -8.26 10.98 -23.14
C ALA A 221 -9.58 11.45 -22.50
N ALA A 222 -10.05 10.76 -21.47
CA ALA A 222 -11.24 11.12 -20.69
C ALA A 222 -11.10 12.53 -20.04
N PRO A 223 -12.21 13.20 -19.77
CA PRO A 223 -12.19 14.44 -19.00
C PRO A 223 -11.43 14.24 -17.69
N ALA A 224 -10.69 15.28 -17.29
CA ALA A 224 -10.03 15.24 -16.00
C ALA A 224 -11.09 15.13 -14.89
N ASP A 225 -10.93 14.18 -13.98
CA ASP A 225 -11.64 14.16 -12.70
C ASP A 225 -10.89 15.05 -11.70
N ASN A 226 -11.50 15.35 -10.57
CA ASN A 226 -10.83 15.94 -9.44
C ASN A 226 -10.53 14.85 -8.42
N CYS A 227 -9.29 14.81 -7.96
CA CYS A 227 -8.85 13.91 -6.91
C CYS A 227 -8.59 14.64 -5.60
N ALA A 228 -9.01 14.04 -4.51
CA ALA A 228 -8.47 14.33 -3.20
C ALA A 228 -7.02 13.78 -3.13
N VAL A 229 -6.08 14.63 -2.75
CA VAL A 229 -4.70 14.22 -2.49
C VAL A 229 -4.50 14.02 -1.01
N LEU A 230 -4.20 12.79 -0.62
CA LEU A 230 -3.90 12.41 0.76
C LEU A 230 -2.41 12.17 0.92
N LEU A 231 -1.87 12.67 2.03
CA LEU A 231 -0.54 12.33 2.50
C LEU A 231 -0.69 11.53 3.79
N THR A 232 -0.04 10.38 3.84
CA THR A 232 -0.04 9.51 5.02
C THR A 232 1.39 9.18 5.40
N ASP A 233 1.78 9.57 6.60
CA ASP A 233 3.01 9.15 7.24
C ASP A 233 2.72 8.00 8.19
N ALA A 234 3.48 6.90 8.09
CA ALA A 234 3.32 5.79 9.00
C ALA A 234 4.64 5.45 9.70
N LYS A 235 4.51 4.97 10.94
CA LYS A 235 5.63 4.51 11.76
C LYS A 235 5.34 3.12 12.30
N LEU A 236 6.30 2.22 12.10
CA LEU A 236 6.26 0.90 12.73
C LEU A 236 6.65 1.05 14.18
N THR A 237 5.76 0.63 15.06
CA THR A 237 5.93 0.62 16.51
C THR A 237 5.86 -0.81 17.02
N GLN A 238 6.65 -1.10 18.03
CA GLN A 238 6.68 -2.39 18.71
C GLN A 238 6.05 -2.23 20.10
N LYS A 239 5.02 -3.02 20.42
CA LYS A 239 4.39 -3.04 21.76
C LYS A 239 4.98 -4.13 22.65
N SER A 240 5.50 -5.21 22.07
CA SER A 240 6.21 -6.26 22.81
C SER A 240 7.51 -5.75 23.45
N SER A 241 7.89 -6.34 24.57
CA SER A 241 9.17 -6.02 25.22
C SER A 241 10.35 -6.48 24.35
N PRO A 242 11.39 -5.65 24.16
CA PRO A 242 12.59 -6.08 23.43
C PRO A 242 13.30 -7.30 24.02
N LYS A 243 13.03 -7.63 25.30
CA LYS A 243 13.60 -8.81 26.00
C LYS A 243 12.80 -10.09 25.73
N ASP A 244 11.57 -9.96 25.29
CA ASP A 244 10.71 -11.07 24.87
C ASP A 244 9.72 -10.58 23.81
N THR A 245 10.04 -10.89 22.56
CA THR A 245 9.26 -10.47 21.39
C THR A 245 8.61 -11.67 20.70
N THR A 246 8.57 -12.82 21.38
CA THR A 246 8.25 -14.10 20.76
C THR A 246 6.81 -14.20 20.29
N PRO A 247 6.55 -14.31 18.96
CA PRO A 247 5.23 -14.61 18.44
C PRO A 247 4.77 -16.02 18.81
N GLU A 248 3.46 -16.27 18.79
CA GLU A 248 2.88 -17.58 19.18
C GLU A 248 3.35 -18.74 18.29
N ASP A 249 3.51 -18.52 16.99
CA ASP A 249 4.02 -19.54 16.07
C ASP A 249 5.48 -19.93 16.35
N PHE A 250 6.30 -19.01 16.85
CA PHE A 250 7.65 -19.29 17.32
C PHE A 250 7.63 -20.06 18.64
N LYS A 251 6.75 -19.71 19.57
CA LYS A 251 6.57 -20.45 20.83
C LYS A 251 6.18 -21.91 20.58
N LEU A 252 5.26 -22.13 19.63
CA LEU A 252 4.85 -23.49 19.23
C LEU A 252 5.99 -24.33 18.65
N ARG A 253 7.04 -23.68 18.13
CA ARG A 253 8.27 -24.32 17.62
C ARG A 253 9.37 -24.39 18.67
N GLU A 254 9.06 -24.10 19.93
CA GLU A 254 10.04 -24.05 21.03
C GLU A 254 11.18 -23.06 20.77
N LEU A 255 10.85 -21.94 20.10
CA LEU A 255 11.77 -20.85 19.83
C LEU A 255 11.44 -19.65 20.71
N LYS A 256 12.46 -18.86 21.02
CA LYS A 256 12.38 -17.58 21.72
C LYS A 256 12.99 -16.49 20.85
N THR A 257 12.37 -15.32 20.83
CA THR A 257 12.89 -14.17 20.10
C THR A 257 13.06 -12.97 21.01
N MET A 258 14.09 -12.18 20.76
CA MET A 258 14.41 -10.95 21.46
C MET A 258 14.93 -9.94 20.45
N GLY A 259 14.44 -8.71 20.48
CA GLY A 259 14.93 -7.74 19.53
C GLY A 259 14.05 -6.51 19.40
N THR A 260 14.35 -5.73 18.36
CA THR A 260 13.64 -4.49 18.04
C THR A 260 13.36 -4.39 16.55
N ALA A 261 12.23 -3.78 16.22
CA ALA A 261 11.91 -3.37 14.87
C ALA A 261 11.50 -1.90 14.85
N LYS A 262 11.80 -1.22 13.76
CA LYS A 262 11.33 0.13 13.45
C LYS A 262 11.17 0.28 11.95
N GLY A 263 10.32 1.19 11.54
CA GLY A 263 10.09 1.48 10.13
C GLY A 263 9.37 2.79 9.94
N THR A 264 9.43 3.29 8.74
CA THR A 264 8.67 4.45 8.27
C THR A 264 8.06 4.13 6.93
N ASN A 265 6.91 4.71 6.66
CA ASN A 265 6.25 4.60 5.37
C ASN A 265 5.61 5.94 5.05
N GLU A 266 5.83 6.46 3.84
CA GLU A 266 5.18 7.63 3.29
C GLU A 266 4.32 7.20 2.11
N ILE A 267 3.03 7.56 2.14
CA ILE A 267 2.06 7.21 1.11
C ILE A 267 1.40 8.49 0.61
N ILE A 268 1.42 8.69 -0.71
CA ILE A 268 0.65 9.73 -1.38
C ILE A 268 -0.44 9.06 -2.20
N THR A 269 -1.70 9.37 -1.89
CA THR A 269 -2.84 8.75 -2.54
C THR A 269 -3.70 9.80 -3.24
N TYR A 270 -4.07 9.53 -4.48
CA TYR A 270 -4.99 10.33 -5.29
C TYR A 270 -6.30 9.56 -5.41
N ILE A 271 -7.37 10.14 -4.88
CA ILE A 271 -8.70 9.52 -4.82
C ILE A 271 -9.67 10.34 -5.64
N SER A 272 -10.29 9.71 -6.64
CA SER A 272 -11.35 10.32 -7.43
C SER A 272 -12.49 10.80 -6.53
N LEU A 273 -12.83 12.07 -6.62
CA LEU A 273 -14.00 12.63 -5.91
C LEU A 273 -15.33 12.15 -6.52
N THR A 274 -15.29 11.70 -7.78
CA THR A 274 -16.45 11.15 -8.48
C THR A 274 -16.73 9.72 -8.09
N THR A 275 -15.72 8.84 -8.15
CA THR A 275 -15.88 7.38 -7.94
C THR A 275 -15.44 6.91 -6.55
N GLY A 276 -14.60 7.68 -5.86
CA GLY A 276 -13.95 7.26 -4.62
C GLY A 276 -12.84 6.23 -4.82
N LEU A 277 -12.50 5.90 -6.07
CA LEU A 277 -11.41 4.96 -6.35
C LEU A 277 -10.05 5.63 -6.23
N VAL A 278 -9.07 4.86 -5.79
CA VAL A 278 -7.67 5.26 -5.87
C VAL A 278 -7.28 5.33 -7.36
N VAL A 279 -6.96 6.52 -7.85
CA VAL A 279 -6.49 6.74 -9.23
C VAL A 279 -4.98 6.49 -9.31
N ARG A 280 -4.27 6.92 -8.30
CA ARG A 280 -2.83 6.68 -8.14
C ARG A 280 -2.48 6.62 -6.66
N ALA A 281 -1.58 5.73 -6.30
CA ALA A 281 -0.90 5.76 -5.00
C ALA A 281 0.59 5.50 -5.20
N THR A 282 1.42 6.20 -4.42
CA THR A 282 2.86 5.93 -4.33
C THR A 282 3.21 5.71 -2.87
N GLU A 283 4.08 4.75 -2.62
CA GLU A 283 4.52 4.37 -1.30
C GLU A 283 6.04 4.26 -1.28
N GLU A 284 6.68 4.83 -0.26
CA GLU A 284 8.09 4.63 0.04
C GLU A 284 8.24 4.19 1.49
N ALA A 285 8.71 2.95 1.69
CA ALA A 285 8.84 2.36 3.00
C ALA A 285 10.29 1.97 3.33
N SER A 286 10.63 2.08 4.59
CA SER A 286 11.87 1.56 5.15
C SER A 286 11.60 0.79 6.43
N GLN A 287 12.28 -0.33 6.62
CA GLN A 287 12.15 -1.16 7.81
C GLN A 287 13.53 -1.62 8.26
N GLN A 288 13.77 -1.57 9.55
CA GLN A 288 14.96 -2.11 10.18
C GLN A 288 14.55 -3.04 11.32
N MET A 289 15.22 -4.18 11.41
CA MET A 289 15.00 -5.14 12.46
C MET A 289 16.35 -5.66 12.96
N ASP A 290 16.47 -5.83 14.26
CA ASP A 290 17.60 -6.48 14.93
C ASP A 290 17.03 -7.46 15.93
N VAL A 291 17.09 -8.76 15.63
CA VAL A 291 16.42 -9.80 16.39
C VAL A 291 17.34 -11.00 16.57
N VAL A 292 17.32 -11.57 17.78
CA VAL A 292 17.92 -12.85 18.09
C VAL A 292 16.83 -13.90 18.16
N VAL A 293 16.97 -14.97 17.40
CA VAL A 293 16.12 -16.16 17.45
C VAL A 293 16.93 -17.26 18.11
N ALA A 294 16.46 -17.81 19.21
CA ALA A 294 17.13 -18.86 19.97
C ALA A 294 16.16 -19.99 20.30
N LYS A 295 16.65 -21.12 20.81
CA LYS A 295 15.78 -22.13 21.45
C LYS A 295 15.14 -21.53 22.72
N ALA A 296 14.07 -22.13 23.19
CA ALA A 296 13.36 -21.67 24.40
C ALA A 296 14.27 -21.57 25.64
N ASP A 297 15.29 -22.42 25.72
CA ASP A 297 16.32 -22.42 26.76
C ASP A 297 17.39 -21.32 26.58
N GLY A 298 17.31 -20.53 25.51
CA GLY A 298 18.27 -19.49 25.14
C GLY A 298 19.52 -19.99 24.39
N SER A 299 19.63 -21.29 24.14
CA SER A 299 20.77 -21.84 23.38
C SER A 299 20.63 -21.63 21.87
N ASN A 300 21.75 -21.74 21.15
CA ASN A 300 21.80 -21.66 19.68
C ASN A 300 21.20 -20.37 19.09
N GLY A 301 21.41 -19.25 19.75
CA GLY A 301 20.92 -17.95 19.30
C GLY A 301 21.56 -17.53 17.97
N ILE A 302 20.72 -17.14 17.02
CA ILE A 302 21.10 -16.55 15.74
C ILE A 302 20.58 -15.13 15.71
N ARG A 303 21.46 -14.15 15.50
CA ARG A 303 21.08 -12.76 15.34
C ARG A 303 20.91 -12.42 13.89
N TYR A 304 19.77 -11.84 13.57
CA TYR A 304 19.41 -11.33 12.25
C TYR A 304 19.30 -9.82 12.30
N LYS A 305 19.98 -9.13 11.42
CA LYS A 305 19.78 -7.71 11.17
C LYS A 305 19.22 -7.55 9.76
N LEU A 306 18.07 -6.92 9.65
CA LEU A 306 17.40 -6.60 8.39
C LEU A 306 17.42 -5.09 8.19
N ASP A 307 17.80 -4.66 7.00
CA ASP A 307 17.55 -3.32 6.48
C ASP A 307 16.82 -3.51 5.14
N ALA A 308 15.57 -3.05 5.09
CA ALA A 308 14.72 -3.17 3.92
C ALA A 308 14.23 -1.79 3.49
N LYS A 309 14.21 -1.58 2.17
CA LYS A 309 13.60 -0.42 1.54
C LYS A 309 12.68 -0.93 0.44
N SER A 310 11.51 -0.35 0.32
CA SER A 310 10.59 -0.67 -0.76
C SER A 310 9.93 0.59 -1.30
N ARG A 311 9.56 0.51 -2.56
CA ARG A 311 8.77 1.51 -3.25
C ARG A 311 7.66 0.78 -4.00
N SER A 312 6.45 1.33 -3.95
CA SER A 312 5.37 0.86 -4.80
C SER A 312 4.66 2.02 -5.50
N GLU A 313 4.14 1.73 -6.68
CA GLU A 313 3.25 2.61 -7.40
C GLU A 313 2.03 1.80 -7.85
N ILE A 314 0.85 2.35 -7.59
CA ILE A 314 -0.45 1.79 -7.98
C ILE A 314 -1.11 2.79 -8.92
N LEU A 315 -1.52 2.35 -10.11
CA LEU A 315 -2.17 3.19 -11.11
C LEU A 315 -3.49 2.55 -11.55
N LEU A 316 -4.57 3.30 -11.48
CA LEU A 316 -5.85 2.87 -12.05
C LEU A 316 -5.76 2.88 -13.59
N ILE A 317 -6.02 1.74 -14.20
CA ILE A 317 -5.99 1.56 -15.66
C ILE A 317 -7.40 1.59 -16.25
N SER A 318 -8.33 0.92 -15.60
CA SER A 318 -9.72 0.90 -16.03
C SER A 318 -10.66 0.70 -14.86
N ASP A 319 -11.83 1.29 -15.00
CA ASP A 319 -13.00 1.14 -14.13
C ASP A 319 -14.22 0.99 -15.05
N THR A 320 -14.56 -0.23 -15.36
CA THR A 320 -15.64 -0.51 -16.32
C THR A 320 -16.80 -1.15 -15.56
N PRO A 321 -17.95 -0.47 -15.45
CA PRO A 321 -19.18 -1.12 -15.03
C PRO A 321 -19.52 -2.21 -16.06
N LEU A 322 -19.96 -3.39 -15.59
CA LEU A 322 -20.56 -4.35 -16.52
C LEU A 322 -21.74 -3.65 -17.22
N ALA A 323 -21.68 -3.59 -18.56
CA ALA A 323 -22.85 -3.20 -19.33
C ALA A 323 -23.98 -4.15 -18.95
N HIS A 324 -25.02 -3.62 -18.32
CA HIS A 324 -26.24 -4.41 -18.11
C HIS A 324 -26.76 -4.83 -19.48
N PRO A 325 -27.06 -6.12 -19.69
CA PRO A 325 -27.65 -6.61 -20.95
C PRO A 325 -29.03 -5.98 -21.19
#